data_f6c44993810606778a30852c3dd52c93
#
_entry.id   f6c44993810606778a30852c3dd52c93
#
_cell.length_a   1.000
_cell.length_b   1.000
_cell.length_c   1.000
_cell.angle_alpha   90.00
_cell.angle_beta   90.00
_cell.angle_gamma   90.00
#
_symmetry.space_group_name_H-M   'P 1'
#
loop_
_entity.id
_entity.type
_entity.pdbx_description
1 polymer ?
#
loop_
_entity_poly.entity_id
_entity_poly.type
_entity_poly.pdbx_seq_one_letter_code
_entity_poly.pdbx_strand_id
1 'polypeptide(L)'
;MVEKGLFIKKTIYFFTTVTLCSLCIFSYPQILSAQDNTSEKTEVTFMVSGTGDYAKTQKEKLEQQLLPYFPDIEITVEAYPEEQYYTLLNTKLSMGEGPDFFDIQPNLAGPNAVQKLAPAGYLEPLDDLELVQKAPAENKEPVSCNGHVYSLTHVTMTLCTYYNKQIFQELNLSIPQNWPEFLQVCEKIKQASITPIISGNKDSYSLQFGLYQIAANQVYANNPLFNQQLKDGITAFTAKDTWDKTIDQYLLLYKNNYVQSNSLSMSNAEAIEHFINGDAAMIFNGNFSSSYLTEKMTEDALGAFPLPANETGSPIYGVISSGGGTAIYSGSKHVDLCKKIWEKLHSSFSFTSKAFTGIWDVFQPLLAEQRYTINCNQGWLGDVEWVLEDGISQKIAGDSISVSHITALMQKAYDEAR
;
A
#
# COMPACT_ATOMS: atom_id res chain seq x y z
N MET A 1 -53.24 40.15 11.20
CA MET A 1 -53.99 39.57 12.29
C MET A 1 -52.98 38.87 13.17
N VAL A 2 -52.53 39.51 14.25
CA VAL A 2 -53.05 39.40 15.59
C VAL A 2 -52.75 38.00 16.14
N GLU A 3 -52.04 37.73 17.24
CA GLU A 3 -51.61 38.50 18.43
C GLU A 3 -50.75 37.58 19.32
N LYS A 4 -49.80 38.19 20.02
CA LYS A 4 -49.48 38.14 21.46
C LYS A 4 -49.15 36.76 22.05
N GLY A 5 -48.07 36.51 22.70
CA GLY A 5 -47.41 37.30 23.78
C GLY A 5 -47.74 36.68 25.13
N LEU A 6 -46.75 36.23 25.88
CA LEU A 6 -46.70 36.48 27.33
C LEU A 6 -45.35 36.12 27.98
N PHE A 7 -44.77 37.12 28.59
CA PHE A 7 -43.69 37.10 29.58
C PHE A 7 -44.23 36.68 30.94
N ILE A 8 -43.51 35.87 31.73
CA ILE A 8 -43.58 36.01 33.19
C ILE A 8 -42.17 35.80 33.77
N LYS A 9 -41.74 36.82 34.44
CA LYS A 9 -40.59 36.91 35.38
C LYS A 9 -40.99 36.47 36.79
N LYS A 10 -39.96 36.26 37.63
CA LYS A 10 -39.89 36.34 39.12
C LYS A 10 -39.61 34.96 39.76
N THR A 11 -38.83 34.77 40.79
CA THR A 11 -38.21 35.71 41.77
C THR A 11 -37.24 34.87 42.63
N ILE A 12 -36.16 35.51 43.05
CA ILE A 12 -35.13 35.08 43.99
C ILE A 12 -35.73 34.87 45.38
N TYR A 13 -35.30 33.84 46.12
CA TYR A 13 -35.32 33.87 47.57
C TYR A 13 -34.03 33.32 48.17
N PHE A 14 -33.36 34.20 48.89
CA PHE A 14 -32.25 33.97 49.82
C PHE A 14 -32.84 33.55 51.19
N PHE A 15 -32.36 32.49 51.80
CA PHE A 15 -32.48 32.33 53.25
C PHE A 15 -31.23 31.66 53.80
N THR A 16 -30.51 32.45 54.55
CA THR A 16 -29.50 32.08 55.54
C THR A 16 -30.13 31.56 56.80
N THR A 17 -29.69 30.45 57.31
CA THR A 17 -29.85 30.15 58.75
C THR A 17 -28.60 29.37 59.21
N VAL A 18 -27.87 30.02 60.10
CA VAL A 18 -26.82 29.48 60.97
C VAL A 18 -27.52 28.83 62.16
N THR A 19 -27.13 27.56 62.47
CA THR A 19 -27.29 27.05 63.84
C THR A 19 -26.20 26.07 64.16
N LEU A 20 -25.43 26.44 65.18
CA LEU A 20 -24.49 25.55 65.91
C LEU A 20 -25.26 24.43 66.58
N CYS A 21 -24.73 23.20 66.59
CA CYS A 21 -24.53 22.44 67.86
C CYS A 21 -23.88 21.09 67.68
N SER A 22 -22.92 20.84 68.53
CA SER A 22 -22.56 19.60 69.23
C SER A 22 -21.63 18.59 68.56
N LEU A 23 -20.44 18.54 69.13
CA LEU A 23 -19.49 17.46 69.03
C LEU A 23 -20.13 16.11 69.40
N CYS A 24 -20.05 15.15 68.50
CA CYS A 24 -20.01 13.74 68.81
C CYS A 24 -18.81 13.13 68.13
N ILE A 25 -17.78 12.83 68.90
CA ILE A 25 -16.60 12.09 68.50
C ILE A 25 -17.05 10.61 68.36
N PHE A 26 -17.29 10.20 67.10
CA PHE A 26 -17.37 8.79 66.76
C PHE A 26 -16.05 8.43 66.05
N SER A 27 -15.23 7.61 66.73
CA SER A 27 -14.10 6.93 66.15
C SER A 27 -14.57 5.96 65.09
N TYR A 28 -14.48 6.36 63.82
CA TYR A 28 -14.57 5.44 62.71
C TYR A 28 -13.20 4.80 62.47
N PRO A 29 -13.14 3.45 62.29
CA PRO A 29 -11.89 2.85 61.85
C PRO A 29 -11.57 3.41 60.45
N GLN A 30 -10.37 3.92 60.24
CA GLN A 30 -9.83 4.21 58.92
C GLN A 30 -9.84 2.92 58.13
N ILE A 31 -10.83 2.78 57.25
CA ILE A 31 -10.72 1.87 56.14
C ILE A 31 -9.65 2.52 55.25
N LEU A 32 -8.44 1.94 55.26
CA LEU A 32 -7.46 2.19 54.19
C LEU A 32 -8.18 1.88 52.88
N SER A 33 -8.69 2.91 52.20
CA SER A 33 -9.00 2.81 50.78
C SER A 33 -7.68 2.45 50.11
N ALA A 34 -7.60 1.21 49.62
CA ALA A 34 -6.61 0.89 48.61
C ALA A 34 -6.82 1.94 47.51
N GLN A 35 -5.85 2.86 47.38
CA GLN A 35 -5.72 3.65 46.18
C GLN A 35 -5.52 2.61 45.04
N ASP A 36 -6.57 2.36 44.26
CA ASP A 36 -6.41 1.82 42.97
C ASP A 36 -5.52 2.80 42.20
N ASN A 37 -4.23 2.53 42.22
CA ASN A 37 -3.27 3.13 41.30
C ASN A 37 -3.54 2.51 39.94
N THR A 38 -4.66 2.79 39.33
CA THR A 38 -4.80 2.70 37.89
C THR A 38 -3.99 3.88 37.34
N SER A 39 -2.70 3.67 37.11
CA SER A 39 -1.94 4.61 36.29
C SER A 39 -2.71 4.78 34.99
N GLU A 40 -3.08 6.01 34.68
CA GLU A 40 -3.75 6.34 33.43
C GLU A 40 -2.84 5.88 32.30
N LYS A 41 -3.29 4.89 31.51
CA LYS A 41 -2.48 4.34 30.43
C LYS A 41 -2.31 5.38 29.35
N THR A 42 -1.13 5.43 28.75
CA THR A 42 -0.86 6.29 27.61
C THR A 42 -1.48 5.64 26.35
N GLU A 43 -2.43 6.32 25.73
CA GLU A 43 -2.99 5.88 24.46
C GLU A 43 -1.93 6.03 23.34
N VAL A 44 -1.78 4.97 22.54
CA VAL A 44 -0.91 4.94 21.36
C VAL A 44 -1.76 4.51 20.16
N THR A 45 -1.81 5.36 19.15
CA THR A 45 -2.70 5.23 18.01
C THR A 45 -1.98 4.79 16.76
N PHE A 46 -2.55 3.79 16.07
CA PHE A 46 -2.09 3.28 14.79
C PHE A 46 -3.19 3.45 13.75
N MET A 47 -2.84 3.94 12.59
CA MET A 47 -3.75 4.01 11.45
C MET A 47 -3.18 3.21 10.28
N VAL A 48 -3.96 2.24 9.78
CA VAL A 48 -3.53 1.29 8.75
C VAL A 48 -4.55 1.18 7.62
N SER A 49 -4.10 0.84 6.44
CA SER A 49 -4.99 0.46 5.33
C SER A 49 -5.48 -0.98 5.53
N GLY A 50 -6.78 -1.19 5.46
CA GLY A 50 -7.37 -2.52 5.63
C GLY A 50 -8.89 -2.48 5.74
N THR A 51 -9.54 -3.64 5.64
CA THR A 51 -11.01 -3.80 5.69
C THR A 51 -11.43 -4.87 6.69
N GLY A 52 -12.72 -4.90 7.03
CA GLY A 52 -13.31 -5.91 7.91
C GLY A 52 -12.64 -5.97 9.29
N ASP A 53 -12.28 -7.16 9.75
CA ASP A 53 -11.68 -7.39 11.08
C ASP A 53 -10.19 -7.05 11.15
N TYR A 54 -9.62 -6.42 10.11
CA TYR A 54 -8.18 -6.14 10.03
C TYR A 54 -7.68 -5.29 11.20
N ALA A 55 -8.44 -4.25 11.61
CA ALA A 55 -8.09 -3.43 12.77
C ALA A 55 -7.95 -4.28 14.05
N LYS A 56 -8.91 -5.19 14.29
CA LYS A 56 -8.88 -6.08 15.44
C LYS A 56 -7.66 -7.01 15.42
N THR A 57 -7.43 -7.65 14.27
CA THR A 57 -6.28 -8.55 14.09
C THR A 57 -4.94 -7.82 14.30
N GLN A 58 -4.80 -6.61 13.76
CA GLN A 58 -3.60 -5.80 13.95
C GLN A 58 -3.44 -5.36 15.41
N LYS A 59 -4.53 -4.95 16.08
CA LYS A 59 -4.49 -4.60 17.50
C LYS A 59 -4.00 -5.79 18.35
N GLU A 60 -4.59 -6.97 18.20
CA GLU A 60 -4.19 -8.17 18.93
C GLU A 60 -2.71 -8.51 18.70
N LYS A 61 -2.22 -8.38 17.48
CA LYS A 61 -0.81 -8.60 17.14
C LYS A 61 0.12 -7.56 17.81
N LEU A 62 -0.24 -6.28 17.76
CA LEU A 62 0.52 -5.21 18.39
C LEU A 62 0.53 -5.35 19.92
N GLU A 63 -0.59 -5.69 20.53
CA GLU A 63 -0.69 -5.94 21.97
C GLU A 63 0.23 -7.09 22.40
N GLN A 64 0.24 -8.22 21.66
CA GLN A 64 1.14 -9.34 21.92
C GLN A 64 2.62 -8.96 21.83
N GLN A 65 2.98 -8.07 20.89
CA GLN A 65 4.38 -7.65 20.69
C GLN A 65 4.83 -6.57 21.66
N LEU A 66 3.95 -5.67 22.07
CA LEU A 66 4.31 -4.45 22.79
C LEU A 66 4.00 -4.48 24.29
N LEU A 67 2.85 -5.01 24.73
CA LEU A 67 2.45 -4.96 26.13
C LEU A 67 3.44 -5.64 27.11
N PRO A 68 4.19 -6.70 26.73
CA PRO A 68 5.24 -7.26 27.59
C PRO A 68 6.38 -6.28 27.89
N TYR A 69 6.57 -5.25 27.07
CA TYR A 69 7.64 -4.27 27.20
C TYR A 69 7.14 -2.88 27.60
N PHE A 70 5.88 -2.58 27.30
CA PHE A 70 5.21 -1.31 27.58
C PHE A 70 3.84 -1.58 28.25
N PRO A 71 3.80 -2.00 29.51
CA PRO A 71 2.55 -2.40 30.16
C PRO A 71 1.58 -1.22 30.40
N ASP A 72 2.11 0.01 30.41
CA ASP A 72 1.36 1.24 30.71
C ASP A 72 0.81 1.94 29.44
N ILE A 73 0.79 1.25 28.28
CA ILE A 73 0.15 1.77 27.09
C ILE A 73 -1.22 1.13 26.84
N GLU A 74 -2.08 1.86 26.15
CA GLU A 74 -3.31 1.36 25.53
C GLU A 74 -3.19 1.54 24.02
N ILE A 75 -3.41 0.46 23.25
CA ILE A 75 -3.24 0.47 21.78
C ILE A 75 -4.61 0.66 21.13
N THR A 76 -4.72 1.68 20.29
CA THR A 76 -5.86 1.91 19.41
C THR A 76 -5.43 1.72 17.95
N VAL A 77 -6.18 0.93 17.19
CA VAL A 77 -5.93 0.71 15.75
C VAL A 77 -7.15 1.11 14.95
N GLU A 78 -6.97 2.06 14.04
CA GLU A 78 -7.96 2.44 13.04
C GLU A 78 -7.59 1.83 11.69
N ALA A 79 -8.49 1.09 11.06
CA ALA A 79 -8.30 0.55 9.73
C ALA A 79 -9.38 1.06 8.77
N TYR A 80 -8.96 1.49 7.59
CA TYR A 80 -9.83 2.03 6.55
C TYR A 80 -9.50 1.41 5.20
N PRO A 81 -10.48 1.22 4.30
CA PRO A 81 -10.19 0.91 2.90
C PRO A 81 -9.21 1.92 2.31
N GLU A 82 -8.35 1.48 1.41
CA GLU A 82 -7.17 2.25 0.96
C GLU A 82 -7.49 3.68 0.52
N GLU A 83 -8.51 3.90 -0.33
CA GLU A 83 -8.89 5.24 -0.76
C GLU A 83 -9.36 6.16 0.38
N GLN A 84 -10.09 5.58 1.36
CA GLN A 84 -10.53 6.31 2.55
C GLN A 84 -9.36 6.58 3.49
N TYR A 85 -8.45 5.63 3.61
CA TYR A 85 -7.25 5.73 4.44
C TYR A 85 -6.43 6.98 4.06
N TYR A 86 -6.09 7.16 2.78
CA TYR A 86 -5.30 8.31 2.35
C TYR A 86 -6.00 9.65 2.62
N THR A 87 -7.29 9.73 2.32
CA THR A 87 -8.07 10.94 2.53
C THR A 87 -8.16 11.31 4.02
N LEU A 88 -8.45 10.33 4.88
CA LEU A 88 -8.58 10.53 6.31
C LEU A 88 -7.23 10.85 6.96
N LEU A 89 -6.16 10.11 6.59
CA LEU A 89 -4.82 10.37 7.09
C LEU A 89 -4.38 11.82 6.80
N ASN A 90 -4.46 12.25 5.54
CA ASN A 90 -4.08 13.60 5.17
C ASN A 90 -4.94 14.67 5.87
N THR A 91 -6.23 14.42 6.06
CA THR A 91 -7.12 15.30 6.83
C THR A 91 -6.68 15.41 8.28
N LYS A 92 -6.47 14.29 8.97
CA LYS A 92 -6.01 14.25 10.37
C LYS A 92 -4.65 14.95 10.52
N LEU A 93 -3.70 14.67 9.63
CA LEU A 93 -2.37 15.31 9.65
C LEU A 93 -2.47 16.83 9.47
N SER A 94 -3.30 17.30 8.53
CA SER A 94 -3.48 18.74 8.27
C SER A 94 -4.18 19.48 9.42
N MET A 95 -4.99 18.78 10.21
CA MET A 95 -5.67 19.32 11.42
C MET A 95 -4.77 19.26 12.66
N GLY A 96 -3.60 18.65 12.59
CA GLY A 96 -2.73 18.42 13.76
C GLY A 96 -3.22 17.28 14.67
N GLU A 97 -4.06 16.39 14.16
CA GLU A 97 -4.69 15.27 14.88
C GLU A 97 -4.24 13.91 14.30
N GLY A 98 -3.04 13.86 13.72
CA GLY A 98 -2.49 12.63 13.14
C GLY A 98 -2.36 11.50 14.17
N PRO A 99 -2.51 10.22 13.73
CA PRO A 99 -2.22 9.07 14.58
C PRO A 99 -0.71 9.02 14.91
N ASP A 100 -0.33 8.39 16.03
CA ASP A 100 1.07 8.29 16.39
C ASP A 100 1.89 7.51 15.37
N PHE A 101 1.29 6.47 14.79
CA PHE A 101 1.89 5.62 13.77
C PHE A 101 1.00 5.47 12.54
N PHE A 102 1.60 5.53 11.37
CA PHE A 102 0.92 5.29 10.10
C PHE A 102 1.91 4.83 9.02
N ASP A 103 1.36 4.22 7.95
CA ASP A 103 2.17 3.70 6.86
C ASP A 103 2.52 4.79 5.85
N ILE A 104 3.79 4.82 5.42
CA ILE A 104 4.31 5.67 4.36
C ILE A 104 4.79 4.85 3.18
N GLN A 105 4.73 5.44 2.00
CA GLN A 105 5.24 4.84 0.76
C GLN A 105 6.64 5.39 0.43
N PRO A 106 7.55 4.52 -0.07
CA PRO A 106 8.90 4.93 -0.44
C PRO A 106 8.88 5.70 -1.75
N ASN A 107 9.52 6.85 -1.82
CA ASN A 107 9.82 7.61 -3.06
C ASN A 107 8.75 7.63 -4.17
N LEU A 108 7.48 7.37 -3.83
CA LEU A 108 6.37 7.37 -4.77
C LEU A 108 5.69 8.75 -4.80
N ALA A 109 4.92 9.01 -5.85
CA ALA A 109 4.13 10.23 -5.95
C ALA A 109 2.82 10.21 -5.13
N GLY A 110 2.51 9.08 -4.50
CA GLY A 110 1.27 8.85 -3.76
C GLY A 110 1.00 9.83 -2.61
N PRO A 111 -0.23 9.89 -2.12
CA PRO A 111 -0.64 10.85 -1.10
C PRO A 111 0.05 10.66 0.26
N ASN A 112 0.53 9.45 0.57
CA ASN A 112 1.30 9.11 1.75
C ASN A 112 2.80 8.88 1.44
N ALA A 113 3.29 9.40 0.31
CA ALA A 113 4.70 9.32 -0.04
C ALA A 113 5.57 10.13 0.94
N VAL A 114 6.72 9.57 1.32
CA VAL A 114 7.69 10.27 2.19
C VAL A 114 8.09 11.63 1.60
N GLN A 115 8.19 11.73 0.28
CA GLN A 115 8.53 12.96 -0.45
C GLN A 115 7.46 14.06 -0.35
N LYS A 116 6.23 13.73 0.04
CA LYS A 116 5.15 14.69 0.31
C LYS A 116 5.02 15.00 1.80
N LEU A 117 5.04 13.97 2.63
CA LEU A 117 4.74 14.09 4.05
C LEU A 117 5.91 14.70 4.86
N ALA A 118 7.17 14.40 4.49
CA ALA A 118 8.33 14.91 5.19
C ALA A 118 8.51 16.45 4.99
N PRO A 119 8.45 17.01 3.76
CA PRO A 119 8.50 18.45 3.58
C PRO A 119 7.32 19.21 4.20
N ALA A 120 6.16 18.55 4.35
CA ALA A 120 5.02 19.10 5.07
C ALA A 120 5.18 19.10 6.59
N GLY A 121 6.26 18.48 7.11
CA GLY A 121 6.58 18.45 8.53
C GLY A 121 5.78 17.42 9.33
N TYR A 122 5.16 16.44 8.69
CA TYR A 122 4.32 15.44 9.36
C TYR A 122 5.10 14.24 9.90
N LEU A 123 6.34 14.02 9.47
CA LEU A 123 7.12 12.85 9.84
C LEU A 123 8.21 13.19 10.87
N GLU A 124 8.34 12.36 11.88
CA GLU A 124 9.44 12.45 12.85
C GLU A 124 10.69 11.78 12.29
N PRO A 125 11.86 12.48 12.26
CA PRO A 125 13.13 11.87 11.87
C PRO A 125 13.57 10.79 12.84
N LEU A 126 14.13 9.71 12.33
CA LEU A 126 14.57 8.54 13.08
C LEU A 126 16.09 8.35 13.04
N ASP A 127 16.86 9.35 12.58
CA ASP A 127 18.32 9.29 12.39
C ASP A 127 19.08 8.99 13.68
N ASP A 128 18.50 9.34 14.83
CA ASP A 128 19.06 9.13 16.16
C ASP A 128 18.92 7.69 16.68
N LEU A 129 18.07 6.86 16.04
CA LEU A 129 17.86 5.49 16.46
C LEU A 129 18.99 4.56 16.02
N GLU A 130 19.44 3.72 16.95
CA GLU A 130 20.59 2.80 16.71
C GLU A 130 20.31 1.84 15.55
N LEU A 131 19.09 1.34 15.45
CA LEU A 131 18.67 0.45 14.36
C LEU A 131 18.77 1.13 12.99
N VAL A 132 18.36 2.39 12.89
CA VAL A 132 18.43 3.19 11.65
C VAL A 132 19.88 3.50 11.29
N GLN A 133 20.73 3.81 12.26
CA GLN A 133 22.16 4.07 12.03
C GLN A 133 22.86 2.85 11.45
N LYS A 134 22.51 1.64 11.92
CA LYS A 134 23.07 0.35 11.47
C LYS A 134 22.48 -0.14 10.15
N ALA A 135 21.35 0.40 9.73
CA ALA A 135 20.66 -0.06 8.52
C ALA A 135 21.47 0.23 7.24
N PRO A 136 21.53 -0.71 6.29
CA PRO A 136 22.09 -0.47 4.95
C PRO A 136 21.37 0.65 4.21
N ALA A 137 22.05 1.25 3.24
CA ALA A 137 21.50 2.37 2.46
C ALA A 137 20.21 1.99 1.74
N GLU A 138 20.14 0.80 1.16
CA GLU A 138 18.98 0.27 0.44
C GLU A 138 17.70 0.18 1.29
N ASN A 139 17.83 0.06 2.62
CA ASN A 139 16.69 0.04 3.54
C ASN A 139 16.28 1.45 3.98
N LYS A 140 17.13 2.44 3.83
CA LYS A 140 16.95 3.84 4.26
C LYS A 140 16.58 4.79 3.12
N GLU A 141 17.34 4.74 2.02
CA GLU A 141 17.20 5.69 0.89
C GLU A 141 15.76 5.81 0.39
N PRO A 142 14.99 4.71 0.22
CA PRO A 142 13.62 4.81 -0.27
C PRO A 142 12.66 5.58 0.66
N VAL A 143 12.96 5.64 1.95
CA VAL A 143 12.14 6.31 2.99
C VAL A 143 12.87 7.50 3.62
N SER A 144 13.80 8.08 2.87
CA SER A 144 14.53 9.28 3.23
C SER A 144 14.08 10.49 2.43
N CYS A 145 14.12 11.66 3.04
CA CYS A 145 13.86 12.94 2.38
C CYS A 145 14.71 14.03 3.03
N ASN A 146 15.30 14.92 2.20
CA ASN A 146 16.11 16.06 2.67
C ASN A 146 17.24 15.68 3.64
N GLY A 147 17.82 14.49 3.50
CA GLY A 147 18.92 14.00 4.33
C GLY A 147 18.50 13.33 5.64
N HIS A 148 17.20 13.19 5.91
CA HIS A 148 16.66 12.52 7.09
C HIS A 148 15.96 11.21 6.71
N VAL A 149 16.04 10.23 7.62
CA VAL A 149 15.41 8.91 7.52
C VAL A 149 14.13 8.89 8.35
N TYR A 150 13.00 8.48 7.79
CA TYR A 150 11.70 8.50 8.46
C TYR A 150 11.12 7.12 8.76
N SER A 151 11.73 6.06 8.24
CA SER A 151 11.37 4.67 8.48
C SER A 151 12.51 3.75 8.03
N LEU A 152 12.26 2.44 8.07
CA LEU A 152 13.04 1.43 7.37
C LEU A 152 12.11 0.64 6.46
N THR A 153 12.58 0.32 5.26
CA THR A 153 11.84 -0.53 4.34
C THR A 153 12.26 -1.98 4.47
N HIS A 154 11.29 -2.88 4.52
CA HIS A 154 11.57 -4.27 4.20
C HIS A 154 11.74 -4.39 2.69
N VAL A 155 12.88 -4.92 2.29
CA VAL A 155 13.20 -5.08 0.89
C VAL A 155 12.39 -6.22 0.28
N THR A 156 12.03 -6.02 -0.93
CA THR A 156 11.49 -6.89 -1.95
C THR A 156 9.98 -7.03 -1.96
N MET A 157 9.34 -5.94 -2.36
CA MET A 157 8.05 -6.03 -3.03
C MET A 157 8.31 -6.39 -4.51
N THR A 158 7.62 -7.39 -5.03
CA THR A 158 7.66 -7.71 -6.47
C THR A 158 6.27 -7.84 -7.02
N LEU A 159 6.06 -7.34 -8.23
CA LEU A 159 4.88 -7.66 -9.01
C LEU A 159 5.10 -8.97 -9.76
N CYS A 160 4.06 -9.77 -9.84
CA CYS A 160 4.10 -11.10 -10.43
C CYS A 160 2.80 -11.47 -11.12
N THR A 161 2.86 -12.52 -11.91
CA THR A 161 1.69 -13.25 -12.39
C THR A 161 1.56 -14.51 -11.53
N TYR A 162 0.53 -14.55 -10.67
CA TYR A 162 0.15 -15.79 -10.01
C TYR A 162 -0.61 -16.68 -11.00
N TYR A 163 -0.45 -17.98 -10.86
CA TYR A 163 -1.16 -18.96 -11.67
C TYR A 163 -1.60 -20.17 -10.86
N ASN A 164 -2.70 -20.76 -11.29
CA ASN A 164 -3.21 -22.01 -10.75
C ASN A 164 -2.47 -23.18 -11.42
N LYS A 165 -1.63 -23.88 -10.63
CA LYS A 165 -0.82 -25.01 -11.12
C LYS A 165 -1.66 -26.18 -11.64
N GLN A 166 -2.85 -26.41 -11.04
CA GLN A 166 -3.73 -27.49 -11.47
C GLN A 166 -4.26 -27.21 -12.90
N ILE A 167 -4.74 -25.99 -13.17
CA ILE A 167 -5.20 -25.61 -14.51
C ILE A 167 -4.08 -25.74 -15.54
N PHE A 168 -2.87 -25.28 -15.18
CA PHE A 168 -1.70 -25.42 -16.06
C PHE A 168 -1.36 -26.88 -16.36
N GLN A 169 -1.43 -27.75 -15.36
CA GLN A 169 -1.16 -29.18 -15.49
C GLN A 169 -2.25 -29.87 -16.35
N GLU A 170 -3.53 -29.62 -16.10
CA GLU A 170 -4.64 -30.20 -16.85
C GLU A 170 -4.61 -29.83 -18.34
N LEU A 171 -4.15 -28.61 -18.65
CA LEU A 171 -4.02 -28.13 -20.03
C LEU A 171 -2.63 -28.36 -20.65
N ASN A 172 -1.74 -29.06 -19.94
CA ASN A 172 -0.34 -29.28 -20.36
C ASN A 172 0.37 -27.98 -20.77
N LEU A 173 0.23 -26.94 -19.95
CA LEU A 173 0.87 -25.65 -20.15
C LEU A 173 2.22 -25.58 -19.44
N SER A 174 3.19 -24.96 -20.09
CA SER A 174 4.48 -24.58 -19.49
C SER A 174 4.47 -23.10 -19.14
N ILE A 175 5.32 -22.70 -18.19
CA ILE A 175 5.53 -21.27 -17.87
C ILE A 175 6.12 -20.59 -19.10
N PRO A 176 5.44 -19.55 -19.63
CA PRO A 176 5.89 -18.86 -20.85
C PRO A 176 7.19 -18.07 -20.59
N GLN A 177 8.06 -18.01 -21.61
CA GLN A 177 9.37 -17.36 -21.53
C GLN A 177 9.44 -16.04 -22.32
N ASN A 178 8.41 -15.73 -23.09
CA ASN A 178 8.30 -14.51 -23.90
C ASN A 178 6.83 -14.18 -24.16
N TRP A 179 6.58 -12.97 -24.65
CA TRP A 179 5.23 -12.49 -24.89
C TRP A 179 4.41 -13.35 -25.87
N PRO A 180 4.95 -13.80 -27.02
CA PRO A 180 4.20 -14.71 -27.88
C PRO A 180 3.77 -16.00 -27.21
N GLU A 181 4.62 -16.61 -26.38
CA GLU A 181 4.26 -17.80 -25.61
C GLU A 181 3.18 -17.50 -24.56
N PHE A 182 3.27 -16.35 -23.88
CA PHE A 182 2.25 -15.92 -22.92
C PHE A 182 0.87 -15.78 -23.58
N LEU A 183 0.81 -15.18 -24.77
CA LEU A 183 -0.44 -15.09 -25.54
C LEU A 183 -0.95 -16.47 -25.96
N GLN A 184 -0.08 -17.41 -26.32
CA GLN A 184 -0.47 -18.79 -26.63
C GLN A 184 -1.03 -19.51 -25.40
N VAL A 185 -0.46 -19.31 -24.23
CA VAL A 185 -0.99 -19.83 -22.95
C VAL A 185 -2.39 -19.27 -22.71
N CYS A 186 -2.56 -17.96 -22.80
CA CYS A 186 -3.87 -17.32 -22.65
C CYS A 186 -4.92 -17.88 -23.66
N GLU A 187 -4.52 -18.06 -24.92
CA GLU A 187 -5.43 -18.60 -25.96
C GLU A 187 -5.84 -20.03 -25.66
N LYS A 188 -4.93 -20.91 -25.24
CA LYS A 188 -5.25 -22.29 -24.87
C LYS A 188 -6.20 -22.37 -23.67
N ILE A 189 -5.99 -21.53 -22.64
CA ILE A 189 -6.85 -21.46 -21.47
C ILE A 189 -8.25 -21.01 -21.88
N LYS A 190 -8.34 -19.97 -22.71
CA LYS A 190 -9.60 -19.46 -23.24
C LYS A 190 -10.35 -20.52 -24.08
N GLN A 191 -9.66 -21.29 -24.92
CA GLN A 191 -10.24 -22.39 -25.71
C GLN A 191 -10.78 -23.52 -24.82
N ALA A 192 -10.23 -23.70 -23.63
CA ALA A 192 -10.76 -24.59 -22.61
C ALA A 192 -11.97 -24.01 -21.84
N SER A 193 -12.48 -22.84 -22.25
CA SER A 193 -13.58 -22.12 -21.59
C SER A 193 -13.28 -21.70 -20.14
N ILE A 194 -12.00 -21.49 -19.83
CA ILE A 194 -11.53 -20.94 -18.56
C ILE A 194 -11.12 -19.48 -18.80
N THR A 195 -11.35 -18.62 -17.82
CA THR A 195 -10.86 -17.23 -17.86
C THR A 195 -9.34 -17.22 -17.74
N PRO A 196 -8.58 -16.73 -18.75
CA PRO A 196 -7.12 -16.73 -18.65
C PRO A 196 -6.60 -15.86 -17.50
N ILE A 197 -7.09 -14.63 -17.39
CA ILE A 197 -6.63 -13.66 -16.40
C ILE A 197 -7.85 -13.03 -15.74
N ILE A 198 -7.87 -12.99 -14.41
CA ILE A 198 -8.86 -12.20 -13.66
C ILE A 198 -8.21 -10.90 -13.18
N SER A 199 -8.97 -9.80 -13.20
CA SER A 199 -8.51 -8.49 -12.79
C SER A 199 -9.62 -7.69 -12.14
N GLY A 200 -9.31 -6.98 -11.06
CA GLY A 200 -10.26 -6.20 -10.26
C GLY A 200 -10.07 -4.70 -10.43
N ASN A 201 -10.31 -4.17 -11.63
CA ASN A 201 -9.98 -2.80 -12.01
C ASN A 201 -10.99 -1.74 -11.53
N LYS A 202 -12.00 -2.12 -10.75
CA LYS A 202 -12.77 -1.17 -9.95
C LYS A 202 -11.83 -0.39 -9.00
N ASP A 203 -10.83 -1.09 -8.49
CA ASP A 203 -9.71 -0.50 -7.78
C ASP A 203 -8.62 -0.20 -8.83
N SER A 204 -8.57 1.05 -9.33
CA SER A 204 -7.77 1.43 -10.50
C SER A 204 -6.28 1.09 -10.38
N TYR A 205 -5.73 1.14 -9.17
CA TYR A 205 -4.33 0.76 -8.90
C TYR A 205 -4.00 -0.68 -9.31
N SER A 206 -4.99 -1.57 -9.37
CA SER A 206 -4.77 -2.97 -9.81
C SER A 206 -4.30 -3.09 -11.26
N LEU A 207 -4.58 -2.08 -12.09
CA LEU A 207 -4.06 -1.98 -13.45
C LEU A 207 -2.53 -1.98 -13.49
N GLN A 208 -1.90 -1.38 -12.48
CA GLN A 208 -0.44 -1.30 -12.36
C GLN A 208 0.21 -2.68 -12.30
N PHE A 209 -0.47 -3.67 -11.69
CA PHE A 209 0.13 -4.98 -11.45
C PHE A 209 0.52 -5.72 -12.72
N GLY A 210 -0.27 -5.62 -13.77
CA GLY A 210 0.08 -6.15 -15.09
C GLY A 210 0.88 -5.16 -15.92
N LEU A 211 0.44 -3.90 -15.94
CA LEU A 211 1.03 -2.86 -16.79
C LEU A 211 2.50 -2.61 -16.47
N TYR A 212 2.87 -2.53 -15.18
CA TYR A 212 4.27 -2.26 -14.80
C TYR A 212 5.18 -3.46 -15.08
N GLN A 213 4.69 -4.69 -15.02
CA GLN A 213 5.46 -5.85 -15.48
C GLN A 213 5.74 -5.78 -17.00
N ILE A 214 4.79 -5.27 -17.79
CA ILE A 214 5.02 -5.01 -19.23
C ILE A 214 6.02 -3.87 -19.41
N ALA A 215 5.86 -2.76 -18.67
CA ALA A 215 6.77 -1.62 -18.73
C ALA A 215 8.21 -2.01 -18.38
N ALA A 216 8.41 -2.91 -17.39
CA ALA A 216 9.73 -3.42 -17.04
C ALA A 216 10.47 -4.00 -18.25
N ASN A 217 9.75 -4.68 -19.15
CA ASN A 217 10.31 -5.29 -20.35
C ASN A 217 10.36 -4.33 -21.56
N GLN A 218 9.38 -3.44 -21.72
CA GLN A 218 9.29 -2.56 -22.90
C GLN A 218 10.05 -1.24 -22.72
N VAL A 219 10.00 -0.67 -21.52
CA VAL A 219 10.62 0.64 -21.22
C VAL A 219 11.98 0.46 -20.54
N TYR A 220 11.97 -0.17 -19.36
CA TYR A 220 13.12 -0.13 -18.45
C TYR A 220 14.23 -1.13 -18.80
N ALA A 221 13.89 -2.27 -19.42
CA ALA A 221 14.91 -3.17 -19.98
C ALA A 221 15.74 -2.50 -21.07
N ASN A 222 15.13 -1.59 -21.85
CA ASN A 222 15.78 -0.87 -22.94
C ASN A 222 16.41 0.45 -22.47
N ASN A 223 15.86 1.08 -21.43
CA ASN A 223 16.33 2.33 -20.87
C ASN A 223 16.15 2.34 -19.33
N PRO A 224 17.09 1.76 -18.57
CA PRO A 224 17.01 1.74 -17.10
C PRO A 224 16.98 3.13 -16.46
N LEU A 225 17.44 4.15 -17.17
CA LEU A 225 17.47 5.55 -16.71
C LEU A 225 16.25 6.37 -17.16
N PHE A 226 15.19 5.73 -17.67
CA PHE A 226 14.03 6.43 -18.23
C PHE A 226 13.48 7.51 -17.30
N ASN A 227 13.21 7.18 -16.02
CA ASN A 227 12.66 8.14 -15.07
C ASN A 227 13.65 9.27 -14.71
N GLN A 228 14.94 8.98 -14.66
CA GLN A 228 15.96 10.03 -14.48
C GLN A 228 16.01 10.96 -15.72
N GLN A 229 16.00 10.39 -16.92
CA GLN A 229 15.99 11.15 -18.16
C GLN A 229 14.69 11.96 -18.33
N LEU A 230 13.56 11.43 -17.85
CA LEU A 230 12.29 12.16 -17.80
C LEU A 230 12.42 13.40 -16.89
N LYS A 231 12.99 13.21 -15.70
CA LYS A 231 13.30 14.31 -14.78
C LYS A 231 14.25 15.34 -15.38
N ASP A 232 15.24 14.91 -16.15
CA ASP A 232 16.21 15.79 -16.80
C ASP A 232 15.69 16.44 -18.11
N GLY A 233 14.49 16.06 -18.55
CA GLY A 233 13.88 16.54 -19.80
C GLY A 233 14.54 15.97 -21.06
N ILE A 234 15.24 14.83 -20.94
CA ILE A 234 15.93 14.14 -22.04
C ILE A 234 14.97 13.20 -22.78
N THR A 235 13.99 12.64 -22.06
CA THR A 235 12.92 11.79 -22.60
C THR A 235 11.55 12.29 -22.16
N ALA A 236 10.49 11.66 -22.66
CA ALA A 236 9.11 12.00 -22.36
C ALA A 236 8.24 10.74 -22.34
N PHE A 237 7.07 10.79 -21.70
CA PHE A 237 6.06 9.72 -21.78
C PHE A 237 5.56 9.48 -23.20
N THR A 238 5.67 10.49 -24.07
CA THR A 238 5.33 10.43 -25.50
C THR A 238 6.43 9.87 -26.37
N ALA A 239 7.57 9.45 -25.80
CA ALA A 239 8.64 8.81 -26.55
C ALA A 239 8.12 7.51 -27.19
N LYS A 240 8.42 7.35 -28.49
CA LYS A 240 7.93 6.23 -29.28
C LYS A 240 8.50 4.90 -28.80
N ASP A 241 7.70 3.86 -28.93
CA ASP A 241 8.04 2.47 -28.58
C ASP A 241 8.40 2.29 -27.08
N THR A 242 7.80 3.13 -26.22
CA THR A 242 7.96 3.08 -24.76
C THR A 242 6.61 2.83 -24.08
N TRP A 243 6.02 3.86 -23.48
CA TRP A 243 4.73 3.76 -22.80
C TRP A 243 3.56 3.55 -23.78
N ASP A 244 3.63 4.05 -25.00
CA ASP A 244 2.67 3.77 -26.05
C ASP A 244 2.60 2.25 -26.35
N LYS A 245 3.74 1.62 -26.58
CA LYS A 245 3.87 0.18 -26.80
C LYS A 245 3.42 -0.63 -25.58
N THR A 246 3.77 -0.17 -24.39
CA THR A 246 3.40 -0.79 -23.11
C THR A 246 1.86 -0.83 -22.94
N ILE A 247 1.20 0.30 -23.15
CA ILE A 247 -0.26 0.42 -23.03
C ILE A 247 -0.95 -0.43 -24.09
N ASP A 248 -0.51 -0.38 -25.35
CA ASP A 248 -1.07 -1.19 -26.43
C ASP A 248 -0.94 -2.69 -26.15
N GLN A 249 0.20 -3.13 -25.63
CA GLN A 249 0.45 -4.51 -25.25
C GLN A 249 -0.45 -4.97 -24.10
N TYR A 250 -0.68 -4.13 -23.10
CA TYR A 250 -1.60 -4.41 -22.01
C TYR A 250 -3.06 -4.49 -22.50
N LEU A 251 -3.50 -3.52 -23.31
CA LEU A 251 -4.84 -3.47 -23.87
C LEU A 251 -5.13 -4.64 -24.83
N LEU A 252 -4.10 -5.23 -25.43
CA LEU A 252 -4.25 -6.43 -26.26
C LEU A 252 -4.86 -7.60 -25.48
N LEU A 253 -4.60 -7.70 -24.18
CA LEU A 253 -5.18 -8.74 -23.33
C LEU A 253 -6.71 -8.60 -23.25
N TYR A 254 -7.22 -7.39 -23.15
CA TYR A 254 -8.66 -7.09 -23.15
C TYR A 254 -9.28 -7.28 -24.53
N LYS A 255 -8.63 -6.78 -25.56
CA LYS A 255 -9.06 -6.93 -26.95
C LYS A 255 -9.23 -8.39 -27.36
N ASN A 256 -8.36 -9.26 -26.87
CA ASN A 256 -8.42 -10.70 -27.14
C ASN A 256 -9.35 -11.45 -26.19
N ASN A 257 -10.05 -10.77 -25.27
CA ASN A 257 -10.87 -11.36 -24.21
C ASN A 257 -10.08 -12.39 -23.36
N TYR A 258 -8.84 -12.08 -23.00
CA TYR A 258 -8.06 -12.85 -22.05
C TYR A 258 -8.31 -12.38 -20.61
N VAL A 259 -8.82 -11.17 -20.43
CA VAL A 259 -9.33 -10.65 -19.15
C VAL A 259 -10.86 -10.69 -19.18
N GLN A 260 -11.48 -11.01 -18.04
CA GLN A 260 -12.96 -11.03 -17.95
C GLN A 260 -13.56 -9.64 -18.24
N SER A 261 -14.78 -9.63 -18.79
CA SER A 261 -15.43 -8.41 -19.28
C SER A 261 -15.90 -7.44 -18.20
N ASN A 262 -16.11 -7.92 -16.97
CA ASN A 262 -16.59 -7.11 -15.83
C ASN A 262 -15.45 -6.57 -14.94
N SER A 263 -14.22 -6.52 -15.44
CA SER A 263 -13.05 -6.09 -14.66
C SER A 263 -13.21 -4.71 -14.01
N LEU A 264 -13.80 -3.74 -14.71
CA LEU A 264 -14.02 -2.38 -14.20
C LEU A 264 -15.07 -2.28 -13.08
N SER A 265 -15.87 -3.32 -12.86
CA SER A 265 -16.85 -3.36 -11.77
C SER A 265 -16.48 -4.31 -10.64
N MET A 266 -15.40 -5.09 -10.81
CA MET A 266 -14.87 -6.04 -9.83
C MET A 266 -13.74 -5.38 -9.04
N SER A 267 -13.77 -5.47 -7.72
CA SER A 267 -12.66 -5.03 -6.86
C SER A 267 -11.48 -6.01 -6.92
N ASN A 268 -10.30 -5.56 -6.52
CA ASN A 268 -9.13 -6.43 -6.44
C ASN A 268 -9.33 -7.58 -5.44
N ALA A 269 -10.00 -7.32 -4.33
CA ALA A 269 -10.33 -8.35 -3.35
C ALA A 269 -11.26 -9.43 -3.93
N GLU A 270 -12.31 -9.04 -4.67
CA GLU A 270 -13.18 -9.99 -5.36
C GLU A 270 -12.43 -10.80 -6.42
N ALA A 271 -11.53 -10.17 -7.17
CA ALA A 271 -10.70 -10.85 -8.17
C ALA A 271 -9.79 -11.92 -7.53
N ILE A 272 -9.21 -11.62 -6.36
CA ILE A 272 -8.40 -12.59 -5.59
C ILE A 272 -9.26 -13.79 -5.17
N GLU A 273 -10.49 -13.58 -4.67
CA GLU A 273 -11.39 -14.67 -4.28
C GLU A 273 -11.78 -15.54 -5.50
N HIS A 274 -12.09 -14.94 -6.62
CA HIS A 274 -12.36 -15.68 -7.87
C HIS A 274 -11.14 -16.50 -8.32
N PHE A 275 -9.94 -15.96 -8.20
CA PHE A 275 -8.72 -16.71 -8.52
C PHE A 275 -8.52 -17.91 -7.57
N ILE A 276 -8.72 -17.71 -6.26
CA ILE A 276 -8.65 -18.78 -5.24
C ILE A 276 -9.64 -19.90 -5.56
N ASN A 277 -10.84 -19.55 -5.99
CA ASN A 277 -11.91 -20.51 -6.34
C ASN A 277 -11.65 -21.25 -7.67
N GLY A 278 -10.61 -20.87 -8.42
CA GLY A 278 -10.28 -21.49 -9.71
C GLY A 278 -11.11 -20.99 -10.90
N ASP A 279 -11.81 -19.87 -10.76
CA ASP A 279 -12.60 -19.26 -11.83
C ASP A 279 -11.74 -18.64 -12.93
N ALA A 280 -10.44 -18.46 -12.66
CA ALA A 280 -9.44 -17.99 -13.61
C ALA A 280 -8.10 -18.70 -13.40
N ALA A 281 -7.33 -18.79 -14.48
CA ALA A 281 -6.04 -19.45 -14.45
C ALA A 281 -4.90 -18.59 -13.88
N MET A 282 -4.98 -17.26 -14.04
CA MET A 282 -3.95 -16.31 -13.64
C MET A 282 -4.56 -15.03 -13.05
N ILE A 283 -3.76 -14.35 -12.21
CA ILE A 283 -4.03 -13.00 -11.71
C ILE A 283 -2.71 -12.22 -11.65
N PHE A 284 -2.71 -10.95 -12.09
CA PHE A 284 -1.61 -10.03 -11.84
C PHE A 284 -1.75 -9.46 -10.44
N ASN A 285 -0.69 -9.57 -9.64
CA ASN A 285 -0.68 -9.02 -8.28
C ASN A 285 0.78 -8.86 -7.80
N GLY A 286 0.99 -8.72 -6.50
CA GLY A 286 2.31 -8.66 -5.89
C GLY A 286 2.48 -9.67 -4.76
N ASN A 287 3.73 -9.84 -4.30
CA ASN A 287 4.05 -10.74 -3.20
C ASN A 287 3.42 -10.32 -1.86
N PHE A 288 2.90 -9.10 -1.76
CA PHE A 288 2.12 -8.65 -0.60
C PHE A 288 0.81 -9.45 -0.42
N SER A 289 0.24 -10.02 -1.49
CA SER A 289 -0.92 -10.93 -1.42
C SER A 289 -0.55 -12.40 -1.13
N SER A 290 0.76 -12.71 -1.08
CA SER A 290 1.26 -14.09 -0.96
C SER A 290 0.74 -14.81 0.27
N SER A 291 0.78 -14.15 1.45
CA SER A 291 0.35 -14.79 2.71
C SER A 291 -1.12 -15.19 2.66
N TYR A 292 -1.97 -14.34 2.10
CA TYR A 292 -3.39 -14.62 1.96
C TYR A 292 -3.64 -15.75 0.94
N LEU A 293 -2.98 -15.68 -0.21
CA LEU A 293 -3.12 -16.71 -1.24
C LEU A 293 -2.62 -18.09 -0.77
N THR A 294 -1.48 -18.15 -0.06
CA THR A 294 -0.96 -19.43 0.46
C THR A 294 -1.74 -19.98 1.64
N GLU A 295 -2.45 -19.13 2.39
CA GLU A 295 -3.40 -19.59 3.42
C GLU A 295 -4.61 -20.30 2.80
N LYS A 296 -5.12 -19.80 1.66
CA LYS A 296 -6.33 -20.32 1.01
C LYS A 296 -6.04 -21.38 -0.04
N MET A 297 -4.93 -21.23 -0.77
CA MET A 297 -4.44 -22.19 -1.75
C MET A 297 -3.16 -22.82 -1.18
N THR A 298 -2.99 -24.13 -1.31
CA THR A 298 -1.73 -24.75 -0.92
C THR A 298 -0.58 -24.33 -1.85
N GLU A 299 0.67 -24.36 -1.38
CA GLU A 299 1.84 -24.09 -2.24
C GLU A 299 1.92 -25.02 -3.46
N ASP A 300 1.33 -26.20 -3.37
CA ASP A 300 1.25 -27.15 -4.49
C ASP A 300 0.26 -26.69 -5.57
N ALA A 301 -0.75 -25.89 -5.20
CA ALA A 301 -1.76 -25.36 -6.13
C ALA A 301 -1.39 -23.99 -6.69
N LEU A 302 -0.60 -23.20 -5.96
CA LEU A 302 -0.22 -21.82 -6.31
C LEU A 302 1.19 -21.78 -6.90
N GLY A 303 1.35 -21.05 -8.02
CA GLY A 303 2.66 -20.70 -8.56
C GLY A 303 2.73 -19.20 -8.88
N ALA A 304 3.94 -18.70 -9.10
CA ALA A 304 4.18 -17.34 -9.54
C ALA A 304 5.28 -17.30 -10.60
N PHE A 305 5.22 -16.33 -11.50
CA PHE A 305 6.28 -16.03 -12.46
C PHE A 305 6.28 -14.53 -12.80
N PRO A 306 7.43 -13.96 -13.18
CA PRO A 306 7.48 -12.61 -13.74
C PRO A 306 6.82 -12.63 -15.13
N LEU A 307 5.93 -11.69 -15.42
CA LEU A 307 5.24 -11.61 -16.71
C LEU A 307 6.26 -11.48 -17.84
N PRO A 308 6.33 -12.43 -18.79
CA PRO A 308 7.30 -12.40 -19.86
C PRO A 308 6.81 -11.50 -21.01
N ALA A 309 6.88 -10.19 -20.81
CA ALA A 309 6.49 -9.21 -21.82
C ALA A 309 7.62 -8.87 -22.82
N ASN A 310 8.72 -9.61 -22.75
CA ASN A 310 9.88 -9.53 -23.64
C ASN A 310 9.65 -10.16 -25.01
N GLU A 311 10.47 -9.81 -25.97
CA GLU A 311 10.51 -10.48 -27.27
C GLU A 311 11.25 -11.81 -27.18
N THR A 312 10.96 -12.71 -28.14
CA THR A 312 11.63 -14.02 -28.22
C THR A 312 13.15 -13.87 -28.28
N GLY A 313 13.85 -14.56 -27.39
CA GLY A 313 15.31 -14.50 -27.30
C GLY A 313 15.86 -13.38 -26.43
N SER A 314 15.02 -12.46 -25.94
CA SER A 314 15.39 -11.43 -24.97
C SER A 314 15.15 -11.91 -23.53
N PRO A 315 15.94 -11.46 -22.56
CA PRO A 315 15.73 -11.81 -21.15
C PRO A 315 14.45 -11.16 -20.60
N ILE A 316 13.82 -11.82 -19.62
CA ILE A 316 12.71 -11.26 -18.86
C ILE A 316 13.24 -10.25 -17.84
N TYR A 317 12.56 -9.11 -17.71
CA TYR A 317 12.77 -8.13 -16.65
C TYR A 317 11.56 -8.10 -15.72
N GLY A 318 11.81 -7.98 -14.42
CA GLY A 318 10.77 -7.90 -13.38
C GLY A 318 10.64 -6.51 -12.80
N VAL A 319 9.61 -6.33 -11.97
CA VAL A 319 9.43 -5.17 -11.08
C VAL A 319 9.79 -5.61 -9.68
N ILE A 320 10.85 -5.05 -9.12
CA ILE A 320 11.29 -5.34 -7.74
C ILE A 320 11.53 -4.00 -7.05
N SER A 321 10.88 -3.76 -5.92
CA SER A 321 10.98 -2.50 -5.21
C SER A 321 11.03 -2.68 -3.70
N SER A 322 11.31 -1.61 -3.00
CA SER A 322 11.15 -1.56 -1.56
C SER A 322 9.67 -1.42 -1.21
N GLY A 323 9.24 -2.12 -0.18
CA GLY A 323 7.92 -1.93 0.40
C GLY A 323 7.82 -0.60 1.16
N GLY A 324 6.62 -0.27 1.62
CA GLY A 324 6.38 0.85 2.54
C GLY A 324 7.04 0.65 3.90
N GLY A 325 6.96 1.66 4.73
CA GLY A 325 7.42 1.62 6.11
C GLY A 325 6.43 2.29 7.04
N THR A 326 6.53 2.02 8.34
CA THR A 326 5.73 2.68 9.36
C THR A 326 6.48 3.90 9.89
N ALA A 327 5.87 5.06 9.81
CA ALA A 327 6.40 6.32 10.30
C ALA A 327 5.75 6.74 11.61
N ILE A 328 6.43 7.67 12.30
CA ILE A 328 5.95 8.34 13.51
C ILE A 328 5.48 9.74 13.12
N TYR A 329 4.32 10.15 13.63
CA TYR A 329 3.81 11.51 13.49
C TYR A 329 4.65 12.48 14.33
N SER A 330 5.22 13.50 13.69
CA SER A 330 6.03 14.54 14.36
C SER A 330 5.25 15.35 15.41
N GLY A 331 3.94 15.48 15.23
CA GLY A 331 3.03 16.14 16.17
C GLY A 331 2.46 15.23 17.27
N SER A 332 2.94 13.98 17.39
CA SER A 332 2.57 13.09 18.51
C SER A 332 2.93 13.72 19.85
N LYS A 333 2.06 13.55 20.83
CA LYS A 333 2.34 14.00 22.23
C LYS A 333 3.37 13.14 22.93
N HIS A 334 3.73 12.00 22.33
CA HIS A 334 4.53 10.95 22.94
C HIS A 334 5.69 10.49 22.05
N VAL A 335 6.32 11.40 21.29
CA VAL A 335 7.37 11.08 20.30
C VAL A 335 8.46 10.16 20.86
N ASP A 336 8.99 10.45 22.05
CA ASP A 336 10.03 9.61 22.67
C ASP A 336 9.57 8.19 22.99
N LEU A 337 8.31 8.03 23.38
CA LEU A 337 7.69 6.71 23.58
C LEU A 337 7.50 6.01 22.24
N CYS A 338 7.01 6.74 21.25
CA CYS A 338 6.82 6.23 19.88
C CYS A 338 8.13 5.73 19.27
N LYS A 339 9.24 6.45 19.44
CA LYS A 339 10.57 5.98 19.00
C LYS A 339 10.97 4.66 19.64
N LYS A 340 10.77 4.49 20.94
CA LYS A 340 11.04 3.21 21.65
C LYS A 340 10.12 2.08 21.16
N ILE A 341 8.85 2.37 20.94
CA ILE A 341 7.89 1.41 20.38
C ILE A 341 8.31 1.03 18.96
N TRP A 342 8.68 2.00 18.13
CA TRP A 342 9.14 1.78 16.77
C TRP A 342 10.37 0.87 16.73
N GLU A 343 11.40 1.13 17.55
CA GLU A 343 12.57 0.26 17.66
C GLU A 343 12.19 -1.16 18.11
N LYS A 344 11.25 -1.28 19.04
CA LYS A 344 10.77 -2.60 19.49
C LYS A 344 10.06 -3.36 18.38
N LEU A 345 9.17 -2.71 17.64
CA LEU A 345 8.47 -3.31 16.50
C LEU A 345 9.45 -3.79 15.41
N HIS A 346 10.54 -3.04 15.22
CA HIS A 346 11.57 -3.34 14.23
C HIS A 346 12.76 -4.12 14.80
N SER A 347 12.73 -4.54 16.06
CA SER A 347 13.86 -5.26 16.70
C SER A 347 14.23 -6.59 16.05
N SER A 348 13.28 -7.23 15.35
CA SER A 348 13.50 -8.43 14.54
C SER A 348 13.78 -8.13 13.07
N PHE A 349 13.99 -6.86 12.72
CA PHE A 349 14.26 -6.45 11.35
C PHE A 349 15.56 -7.07 10.85
N SER A 350 15.45 -7.87 9.80
CA SER A 350 16.61 -8.45 9.13
C SER A 350 16.97 -7.58 7.93
N PHE A 351 18.16 -7.01 7.95
CA PHE A 351 18.70 -6.25 6.81
C PHE A 351 19.08 -7.15 5.64
N THR A 352 19.24 -8.45 5.87
CA THR A 352 19.39 -9.39 4.77
C THR A 352 18.00 -9.59 4.16
N SER A 353 17.82 -9.14 2.93
CA SER A 353 16.71 -9.63 2.13
C SER A 353 16.77 -11.15 2.20
N LYS A 354 15.81 -11.78 2.87
CA LYS A 354 15.64 -13.22 2.66
C LYS A 354 15.38 -13.32 1.17
N ALA A 355 16.37 -13.86 0.48
CA ALA A 355 16.21 -14.25 -0.89
C ALA A 355 14.83 -14.87 -1.07
N PHE A 356 14.16 -14.56 -2.13
CA PHE A 356 12.90 -15.19 -2.48
C PHE A 356 13.01 -16.70 -2.26
N THR A 357 12.03 -17.32 -1.60
CA THR A 357 12.01 -18.75 -1.30
C THR A 357 10.66 -19.35 -1.72
N GLY A 358 10.63 -20.64 -1.99
CA GLY A 358 9.41 -21.34 -2.41
C GLY A 358 8.93 -20.87 -3.79
N ILE A 359 7.67 -20.46 -3.91
CA ILE A 359 7.11 -19.99 -5.20
C ILE A 359 7.84 -18.76 -5.78
N TRP A 360 8.67 -18.11 -4.96
CA TRP A 360 9.42 -16.90 -5.33
C TRP A 360 10.82 -17.18 -5.87
N ASP A 361 11.31 -18.44 -5.83
CA ASP A 361 12.65 -18.79 -6.31
C ASP A 361 12.87 -18.39 -7.78
N VAL A 362 11.81 -18.31 -8.56
CA VAL A 362 11.84 -17.88 -9.97
C VAL A 362 12.29 -16.40 -10.15
N PHE A 363 12.26 -15.61 -9.10
CA PHE A 363 12.71 -14.20 -9.12
C PHE A 363 14.18 -14.04 -8.72
N GLN A 364 14.84 -15.07 -8.18
CA GLN A 364 16.27 -15.02 -7.80
C GLN A 364 17.19 -14.64 -8.97
N PRO A 365 17.01 -15.21 -10.19
CA PRO A 365 17.83 -14.80 -11.33
C PRO A 365 17.68 -13.32 -11.71
N LEU A 366 16.48 -12.75 -11.50
CA LEU A 366 16.26 -11.34 -11.76
C LEU A 366 17.09 -10.45 -10.83
N LEU A 367 17.16 -10.82 -9.54
CA LEU A 367 18.00 -10.11 -8.57
C LEU A 367 19.49 -10.31 -8.87
N ALA A 368 19.93 -11.55 -9.06
CA ALA A 368 21.34 -11.87 -9.27
C ALA A 368 21.91 -11.23 -10.55
N GLU A 369 21.11 -11.12 -11.59
CA GLU A 369 21.51 -10.56 -12.88
C GLU A 369 21.08 -9.08 -13.06
N GLN A 370 20.54 -8.46 -12.01
CA GLN A 370 20.03 -7.08 -12.02
C GLN A 370 19.03 -6.80 -13.16
N ARG A 371 18.19 -7.80 -13.48
CA ARG A 371 17.16 -7.71 -14.52
C ARG A 371 15.81 -7.30 -13.93
N TYR A 372 15.77 -6.13 -13.32
CA TYR A 372 14.55 -5.56 -12.76
C TYR A 372 14.57 -4.03 -12.84
N THR A 373 13.38 -3.47 -12.76
CA THR A 373 13.19 -2.06 -12.49
C THR A 373 12.61 -1.87 -11.08
N ILE A 374 12.98 -0.78 -10.45
CA ILE A 374 12.26 -0.27 -9.27
C ILE A 374 10.90 0.22 -9.78
N ASN A 375 9.89 0.29 -8.91
CA ASN A 375 8.54 0.72 -9.29
C ASN A 375 8.53 1.76 -10.42
N CYS A 376 7.79 1.49 -11.49
CA CYS A 376 7.79 2.30 -12.70
C CYS A 376 7.40 3.76 -12.45
N ASN A 377 6.55 4.01 -11.45
CA ASN A 377 6.09 5.35 -11.04
C ASN A 377 7.06 6.08 -10.10
N GLN A 378 8.22 5.49 -9.79
CA GLN A 378 9.18 6.14 -8.90
C GLN A 378 9.70 7.44 -9.50
N GLY A 379 9.49 8.54 -8.77
CA GLY A 379 9.89 9.87 -9.18
C GLY A 379 8.96 10.54 -10.20
N TRP A 380 7.79 9.93 -10.49
CA TRP A 380 6.75 10.62 -11.23
C TRP A 380 6.18 11.75 -10.38
N LEU A 381 5.81 12.85 -11.05
CA LEU A 381 5.25 14.04 -10.41
C LEU A 381 3.77 14.19 -10.76
N GLY A 382 3.03 14.88 -9.90
CA GLY A 382 1.62 15.18 -10.13
C GLY A 382 0.74 13.92 -10.21
N ASP A 383 -0.28 14.00 -11.05
CA ASP A 383 -1.32 12.97 -11.18
C ASP A 383 -1.06 12.00 -12.35
N VAL A 384 0.21 11.80 -12.75
CA VAL A 384 0.58 10.94 -13.90
C VAL A 384 0.03 9.54 -13.79
N GLU A 385 0.11 8.96 -12.58
CA GLU A 385 -0.38 7.61 -12.31
C GLU A 385 -1.90 7.51 -12.49
N TRP A 386 -2.62 8.43 -11.87
CA TRP A 386 -4.08 8.50 -12.01
C TRP A 386 -4.50 8.70 -13.48
N VAL A 387 -3.82 9.59 -14.22
CA VAL A 387 -4.09 9.85 -15.65
C VAL A 387 -3.89 8.59 -16.49
N LEU A 388 -2.83 7.81 -16.19
CA LEU A 388 -2.57 6.55 -16.87
C LEU A 388 -3.69 5.53 -16.61
N GLU A 389 -4.06 5.34 -15.35
CA GLU A 389 -5.09 4.39 -14.92
C GLU A 389 -6.48 4.76 -15.49
N ASP A 390 -6.85 6.03 -15.41
CA ASP A 390 -8.10 6.54 -15.95
C ASP A 390 -8.18 6.35 -17.46
N GLY A 391 -7.11 6.73 -18.19
CA GLY A 391 -7.03 6.55 -19.63
C GLY A 391 -7.13 5.09 -20.08
N ILE A 392 -6.52 4.16 -19.35
CA ILE A 392 -6.62 2.73 -19.62
C ILE A 392 -8.04 2.23 -19.30
N SER A 393 -8.64 2.67 -18.19
CA SER A 393 -10.01 2.31 -17.82
C SER A 393 -11.01 2.76 -18.86
N GLN A 394 -10.87 3.98 -19.39
CA GLN A 394 -11.69 4.48 -20.52
C GLN A 394 -11.53 3.60 -21.76
N LYS A 395 -10.30 3.18 -22.10
CA LYS A 395 -10.07 2.26 -23.23
C LYS A 395 -10.74 0.90 -23.03
N ILE A 396 -10.66 0.34 -21.82
CA ILE A 396 -11.33 -0.92 -21.48
C ILE A 396 -12.86 -0.77 -21.55
N ALA A 397 -13.41 0.38 -21.16
CA ALA A 397 -14.82 0.70 -21.26
C ALA A 397 -15.31 0.90 -22.72
N GLY A 398 -14.39 0.98 -23.69
CA GLY A 398 -14.71 1.11 -25.11
C GLY A 398 -14.66 2.55 -25.64
N ASP A 399 -14.10 3.50 -24.86
CA ASP A 399 -13.95 4.87 -25.31
C ASP A 399 -12.96 5.01 -26.47
N SER A 400 -13.17 6.04 -27.30
CA SER A 400 -12.35 6.32 -28.48
C SER A 400 -11.01 7.01 -28.19
N ILE A 401 -10.66 7.24 -26.91
CA ILE A 401 -9.38 7.83 -26.52
C ILE A 401 -8.21 7.04 -27.11
N SER A 402 -7.23 7.72 -27.71
CA SER A 402 -6.07 7.05 -28.29
C SER A 402 -4.98 6.84 -27.25
N VAL A 403 -4.14 5.81 -27.42
CA VAL A 403 -2.98 5.59 -26.56
C VAL A 403 -2.01 6.76 -26.60
N SER A 404 -1.81 7.38 -27.77
CA SER A 404 -0.99 8.60 -27.91
C SER A 404 -1.57 9.80 -27.13
N HIS A 405 -2.90 9.84 -26.95
CA HIS A 405 -3.52 10.87 -26.13
C HIS A 405 -3.29 10.60 -24.65
N ILE A 406 -3.37 9.33 -24.21
CA ILE A 406 -3.05 8.96 -22.82
C ILE A 406 -1.62 9.36 -22.47
N THR A 407 -0.64 8.99 -23.31
CA THR A 407 0.77 9.35 -23.05
C THR A 407 1.01 10.87 -23.09
N ALA A 408 0.26 11.62 -23.91
CA ALA A 408 0.32 13.08 -23.93
C ALA A 408 -0.28 13.69 -22.65
N LEU A 409 -1.36 13.13 -22.10
CA LEU A 409 -1.93 13.55 -20.82
C LEU A 409 -0.98 13.23 -19.66
N MET A 410 -0.33 12.06 -19.66
CA MET A 410 0.72 11.73 -18.69
C MET A 410 1.83 12.76 -18.69
N GLN A 411 2.34 13.12 -19.90
CA GLN A 411 3.39 14.13 -20.03
C GLN A 411 2.92 15.49 -19.52
N LYS A 412 1.71 15.89 -19.87
CA LYS A 412 1.13 17.15 -19.41
C LYS A 412 1.03 17.19 -17.88
N ALA A 413 0.50 16.14 -17.25
CA ALA A 413 0.38 16.06 -15.79
C ALA A 413 1.75 16.14 -15.10
N TYR A 414 2.77 15.52 -15.70
CA TYR A 414 4.15 15.59 -15.22
C TYR A 414 4.73 17.00 -15.32
N ASP A 415 4.56 17.66 -16.46
CA ASP A 415 5.10 19.00 -16.73
C ASP A 415 4.43 20.07 -15.86
N GLU A 416 3.13 19.95 -15.59
CA GLU A 416 2.38 20.86 -14.71
C GLU A 416 2.79 20.76 -13.23
N ALA A 417 3.33 19.61 -12.83
CA ALA A 417 3.80 19.37 -11.46
C ALA A 417 5.31 19.61 -11.26
N ARG A 418 6.06 19.87 -12.33
CA ARG A 418 7.50 20.13 -12.32
C ARG A 418 7.81 21.61 -12.08
#